data_0092fdc4bca1df029aca51a955302500
#
_entry.id   0092fdc4bca1df029aca51a955302500
#
_cell.length_a   1.000
_cell.length_b   1.000
_cell.length_c   1.000
_cell.angle_alpha   90.00
_cell.angle_beta   90.00
_cell.angle_gamma   90.00
#
_symmetry.space_group_name_H-M   'P 1'
#
loop_
_entity.id
_entity.type
_entity.pdbx_description
1 polymer ?
#
loop_
_entity_poly.entity_id
_entity_poly.type
_entity_poly.pdbx_seq_one_letter_code
_entity_poly.pdbx_strand_id
1 'polypeptide(L)'
;MAERAVVTLGETLSALVEGKKYTTLRDILVTMNAVDVAAVFEDMPEEKLPLLFRLLPKELAAETFVEMEPDAQELLIRGFSDNELKEVVDELYVDDAVDIVEEMPANVVKRILKQADPEMRKMINEILKYPDDSAGSIMTTEYVSLRPDMTAEEAIKRIRRTGVDKETIYTCYVTDNNRKLIGMISMRTLILAEDDDVLETIMESNVISVNTLEDQESVAQMFTKYDFVALPVVDQENRLVGIVTVDDAIDVLQEETTEDFEKMAGMAPSDKPYLRTGVLETWKSRVPWLLVLMLSATLTSMVLTSYEASLAACSALIAFIPMLTGTGGNSGTQASVAVIRGLSLGEVEFSDTLQVIWKEIRVAVLCGVTLAACNFAKLMVVDRLLLHNEGVTVTVAAVICVTMVFTVLCAKTVGCLLPLLAERIHLDPAVMASPFISTVVDVVTLVIYFQVARVILGL
;
A
#
# COMPACT_ATOMS: atom_id res chain seq x y z
N MET A 1 -10.27 -16.99 -18.48
CA MET A 1 -10.86 -18.34 -18.34
C MET A 1 -11.25 -18.63 -16.89
N ALA A 2 -10.48 -18.22 -15.91
CA ALA A 2 -10.80 -18.39 -14.50
C ALA A 2 -12.11 -17.67 -14.08
N GLU A 3 -12.28 -16.42 -14.51
CA GLU A 3 -13.45 -15.59 -14.20
C GLU A 3 -14.80 -16.19 -14.65
N ARG A 4 -14.82 -16.86 -15.83
CA ARG A 4 -16.02 -17.57 -16.30
C ARG A 4 -16.30 -18.88 -15.55
N ALA A 5 -15.27 -19.51 -14.99
CA ALA A 5 -15.46 -20.72 -14.20
C ALA A 5 -15.99 -20.39 -12.80
N VAL A 6 -15.56 -19.29 -12.22
CA VAL A 6 -16.05 -18.80 -10.91
C VAL A 6 -17.53 -18.38 -11.02
N VAL A 7 -17.93 -17.65 -12.06
CA VAL A 7 -19.34 -17.26 -12.28
C VAL A 7 -20.25 -18.48 -12.43
N THR A 8 -19.83 -19.52 -13.16
CA THR A 8 -20.59 -20.77 -13.29
C THR A 8 -20.65 -21.59 -12.01
N LEU A 9 -19.60 -21.53 -11.17
CA LEU A 9 -19.59 -22.20 -9.87
C LEU A 9 -20.55 -21.50 -8.88
N GLY A 10 -20.49 -20.19 -8.77
CA GLY A 10 -21.37 -19.39 -7.92
C GLY A 10 -22.85 -19.59 -8.25
N GLU A 11 -23.23 -19.59 -9.55
CA GLU A 11 -24.59 -19.90 -9.99
C GLU A 11 -25.02 -21.33 -9.59
N THR A 12 -24.10 -22.29 -9.72
CA THR A 12 -24.37 -23.70 -9.34
C THR A 12 -24.58 -23.83 -7.83
N LEU A 13 -23.73 -23.18 -7.04
CA LEU A 13 -23.84 -23.21 -5.57
C LEU A 13 -25.09 -22.47 -5.10
N SER A 14 -25.43 -21.34 -5.70
CA SER A 14 -26.70 -20.63 -5.44
C SER A 14 -27.94 -21.51 -5.69
N ALA A 15 -27.93 -22.25 -6.83
CA ALA A 15 -29.01 -23.18 -7.14
C ALA A 15 -29.10 -24.36 -6.14
N LEU A 16 -27.97 -24.84 -5.61
CA LEU A 16 -27.93 -25.88 -4.57
C LEU A 16 -28.47 -25.34 -3.25
N VAL A 17 -28.17 -24.10 -2.91
CA VAL A 17 -28.70 -23.40 -1.72
C VAL A 17 -30.22 -23.23 -1.83
N GLU A 18 -30.71 -22.75 -2.97
CA GLU A 18 -32.15 -22.61 -3.23
C GLU A 18 -32.87 -23.99 -3.20
N GLY A 19 -32.22 -25.02 -3.79
CA GLY A 19 -32.70 -26.37 -3.80
C GLY A 19 -32.58 -27.11 -2.45
N LYS A 20 -32.03 -26.48 -1.40
CA LYS A 20 -31.75 -27.03 -0.06
C LYS A 20 -30.93 -28.34 -0.11
N LYS A 21 -30.02 -28.46 -1.10
CA LYS A 21 -29.14 -29.64 -1.25
C LYS A 21 -27.85 -29.48 -0.44
N TYR A 22 -27.97 -29.29 0.86
CA TYR A 22 -26.86 -28.94 1.76
C TYR A 22 -25.74 -29.99 1.82
N THR A 23 -26.07 -31.29 1.69
CA THR A 23 -25.03 -32.34 1.65
C THR A 23 -24.12 -32.20 0.45
N THR A 24 -24.69 -32.04 -0.76
CA THR A 24 -23.92 -31.86 -1.98
C THR A 24 -23.12 -30.55 -1.93
N LEU A 25 -23.73 -29.48 -1.39
CA LEU A 25 -23.07 -28.21 -1.19
C LEU A 25 -21.85 -28.34 -0.29
N ARG A 26 -21.99 -28.98 0.86
CA ARG A 26 -20.89 -29.27 1.79
C ARG A 26 -19.76 -30.06 1.11
N ASP A 27 -20.13 -31.12 0.38
CA ASP A 27 -19.15 -31.97 -0.30
C ASP A 27 -18.32 -31.17 -1.34
N ILE A 28 -18.91 -30.14 -1.95
CA ILE A 28 -18.20 -29.24 -2.85
C ILE A 28 -17.32 -28.28 -2.07
N LEU A 29 -17.87 -27.57 -1.08
CA LEU A 29 -17.13 -26.56 -0.30
C LEU A 29 -15.89 -27.14 0.39
N VAL A 30 -15.96 -28.36 0.91
CA VAL A 30 -14.81 -29.04 1.57
C VAL A 30 -13.66 -29.34 0.59
N THR A 31 -13.90 -29.32 -0.71
CA THR A 31 -12.84 -29.53 -1.74
C THR A 31 -12.23 -28.23 -2.25
N MET A 32 -12.74 -27.07 -1.81
CA MET A 32 -12.27 -25.75 -2.21
C MET A 32 -11.24 -25.22 -1.21
N ASN A 33 -10.41 -24.26 -1.65
CA ASN A 33 -9.55 -23.50 -0.77
C ASN A 33 -10.38 -22.48 0.04
N ALA A 34 -9.90 -22.10 1.21
CA ALA A 34 -10.58 -21.16 2.11
C ALA A 34 -10.91 -19.82 1.41
N VAL A 35 -9.95 -19.24 0.69
CA VAL A 35 -10.10 -18.00 -0.10
C VAL A 35 -11.24 -18.12 -1.13
N ASP A 36 -11.31 -19.24 -1.86
CA ASP A 36 -12.37 -19.47 -2.85
C ASP A 36 -13.75 -19.65 -2.19
N VAL A 37 -13.78 -20.24 -0.99
CA VAL A 37 -15.03 -20.39 -0.20
C VAL A 37 -15.49 -19.02 0.30
N ALA A 38 -14.58 -18.17 0.81
CA ALA A 38 -14.86 -16.81 1.23
C ALA A 38 -15.46 -16.00 0.09
N ALA A 39 -14.81 -15.99 -1.08
CA ALA A 39 -15.30 -15.29 -2.28
C ALA A 39 -16.71 -15.75 -2.70
N VAL A 40 -17.00 -17.05 -2.61
CA VAL A 40 -18.35 -17.57 -2.88
C VAL A 40 -19.36 -17.10 -1.85
N PHE A 41 -18.96 -17.05 -0.58
CA PHE A 41 -19.86 -16.61 0.52
C PHE A 41 -20.22 -15.13 0.38
N GLU A 42 -19.33 -14.31 -0.10
CA GLU A 42 -19.56 -12.89 -0.36
C GLU A 42 -20.62 -12.63 -1.46
N ASP A 43 -20.68 -13.52 -2.45
CA ASP A 43 -21.70 -13.47 -3.50
C ASP A 43 -23.08 -13.99 -3.05
N MET A 44 -23.16 -14.57 -1.83
CA MET A 44 -24.40 -15.14 -1.31
C MET A 44 -25.24 -14.11 -0.52
N PRO A 45 -26.57 -14.28 -0.45
CA PRO A 45 -27.40 -13.44 0.39
C PRO A 45 -26.98 -13.54 1.87
N GLU A 46 -26.79 -12.39 2.53
CA GLU A 46 -26.39 -12.27 3.94
C GLU A 46 -27.19 -13.17 4.89
N GLU A 47 -28.51 -13.31 4.65
CA GLU A 47 -29.40 -14.14 5.46
C GLU A 47 -29.02 -15.63 5.47
N LYS A 48 -28.29 -16.09 4.44
CA LYS A 48 -27.89 -17.50 4.29
C LYS A 48 -26.48 -17.76 4.81
N LEU A 49 -25.67 -16.72 4.97
CA LEU A 49 -24.27 -16.82 5.36
C LEU A 49 -24.03 -17.65 6.62
N PRO A 50 -24.75 -17.46 7.76
CA PRO A 50 -24.55 -18.28 8.96
C PRO A 50 -24.91 -19.77 8.76
N LEU A 51 -25.83 -20.05 7.84
CA LEU A 51 -26.19 -21.43 7.51
C LEU A 51 -25.09 -22.11 6.69
N LEU A 52 -24.55 -21.39 5.71
CA LEU A 52 -23.49 -21.89 4.83
C LEU A 52 -22.21 -22.14 5.62
N PHE A 53 -21.86 -21.21 6.48
CA PHE A 53 -20.68 -21.30 7.34
C PHE A 53 -20.73 -22.54 8.25
N ARG A 54 -21.89 -22.87 8.81
CA ARG A 54 -22.09 -24.09 9.62
C ARG A 54 -21.95 -25.40 8.86
N LEU A 55 -21.85 -25.37 7.53
CA LEU A 55 -21.59 -26.58 6.73
C LEU A 55 -20.10 -26.94 6.67
N LEU A 56 -19.22 -25.98 6.95
CA LEU A 56 -17.77 -26.15 6.88
C LEU A 56 -17.25 -26.99 8.07
N PRO A 57 -16.21 -27.81 7.88
CA PRO A 57 -15.38 -28.33 8.97
C PRO A 57 -14.72 -27.17 9.74
N LYS A 58 -14.37 -27.39 11.01
CA LYS A 58 -13.87 -26.33 11.90
C LYS A 58 -12.62 -25.61 11.35
N GLU A 59 -11.61 -26.37 10.95
CA GLU A 59 -10.37 -25.84 10.38
C GLU A 59 -10.67 -24.96 9.15
N LEU A 60 -11.37 -25.51 8.15
CA LEU A 60 -11.75 -24.75 6.96
C LEU A 60 -12.67 -23.56 7.27
N ALA A 61 -13.48 -23.65 8.31
CA ALA A 61 -14.35 -22.56 8.74
C ALA A 61 -13.53 -21.39 9.31
N ALA A 62 -12.50 -21.67 10.13
CA ALA A 62 -11.62 -20.65 10.68
C ALA A 62 -10.79 -19.99 9.58
N GLU A 63 -10.13 -20.78 8.72
CA GLU A 63 -9.41 -20.27 7.55
C GLU A 63 -10.32 -19.41 6.62
N THR A 64 -11.53 -19.90 6.32
CA THR A 64 -12.50 -19.14 5.51
C THR A 64 -12.92 -17.84 6.20
N PHE A 65 -13.02 -17.86 7.53
CA PHE A 65 -13.45 -16.69 8.29
C PHE A 65 -12.44 -15.55 8.22
N VAL A 66 -11.15 -15.86 8.28
CA VAL A 66 -10.05 -14.89 8.12
C VAL A 66 -10.12 -14.23 6.74
N GLU A 67 -10.32 -15.00 5.70
CA GLU A 67 -10.38 -14.51 4.31
C GLU A 67 -11.65 -13.72 3.96
N MET A 68 -12.61 -13.62 4.90
CA MET A 68 -13.86 -12.89 4.65
C MET A 68 -13.69 -11.41 4.98
N GLU A 69 -14.39 -10.56 4.21
CA GLU A 69 -14.46 -9.13 4.49
C GLU A 69 -15.06 -8.81 5.88
N PRO A 70 -14.63 -7.71 6.53
CA PRO A 70 -15.04 -7.34 7.89
C PRO A 70 -16.55 -7.27 8.12
N ASP A 71 -17.31 -6.77 7.14
CA ASP A 71 -18.77 -6.68 7.22
C ASP A 71 -19.42 -8.06 7.30
N ALA A 72 -18.90 -9.04 6.55
CA ALA A 72 -19.37 -10.43 6.57
C ALA A 72 -18.96 -11.15 7.87
N GLN A 73 -17.75 -10.90 8.34
CA GLN A 73 -17.27 -11.40 9.64
C GLN A 73 -18.13 -10.83 10.79
N GLU A 74 -18.42 -9.53 10.80
CA GLU A 74 -19.30 -8.91 11.81
C GLU A 74 -20.69 -9.55 11.82
N LEU A 75 -21.27 -9.77 10.63
CA LEU A 75 -22.56 -10.42 10.48
C LEU A 75 -22.55 -11.85 11.05
N LEU A 76 -21.51 -12.63 10.75
CA LEU A 76 -21.33 -13.98 11.29
C LEU A 76 -21.17 -13.96 12.81
N ILE A 77 -20.29 -13.10 13.34
CA ILE A 77 -20.06 -12.98 14.79
C ILE A 77 -21.37 -12.64 15.51
N ARG A 78 -22.20 -11.75 14.95
CA ARG A 78 -23.51 -11.41 15.54
C ARG A 78 -24.48 -12.58 15.50
N GLY A 79 -24.40 -13.42 14.46
CA GLY A 79 -25.25 -14.59 14.25
C GLY A 79 -24.82 -15.85 15.00
N PHE A 80 -23.58 -15.92 15.48
CA PHE A 80 -23.05 -17.07 16.20
C PHE A 80 -23.60 -17.15 17.64
N SER A 81 -23.75 -18.37 18.14
CA SER A 81 -23.80 -18.62 19.58
C SER A 81 -22.44 -18.40 20.23
N ASP A 82 -22.40 -18.26 21.55
CA ASP A 82 -21.13 -18.10 22.27
C ASP A 82 -20.17 -19.28 22.07
N ASN A 83 -20.71 -20.49 21.89
CA ASN A 83 -19.92 -21.70 21.62
C ASN A 83 -19.36 -21.72 20.20
N GLU A 84 -20.15 -21.32 19.19
CA GLU A 84 -19.70 -21.25 17.80
C GLU A 84 -18.60 -20.22 17.66
N LEU A 85 -18.76 -19.02 18.26
CA LEU A 85 -17.74 -17.99 18.25
C LEU A 85 -16.45 -18.46 18.92
N LYS A 86 -16.57 -19.16 20.07
CA LYS A 86 -15.42 -19.75 20.75
C LYS A 86 -14.69 -20.76 19.86
N GLU A 87 -15.41 -21.65 19.18
CA GLU A 87 -14.83 -22.65 18.29
C GLU A 87 -14.09 -22.04 17.11
N VAL A 88 -14.53 -20.90 16.58
CA VAL A 88 -13.82 -20.16 15.52
C VAL A 88 -12.58 -19.48 16.09
N VAL A 89 -12.71 -18.73 17.18
CA VAL A 89 -11.60 -17.98 17.79
C VAL A 89 -10.48 -18.89 18.32
N ASP A 90 -10.81 -20.08 18.82
CA ASP A 90 -9.83 -21.06 19.33
C ASP A 90 -8.98 -21.69 18.19
N GLU A 91 -9.42 -21.60 16.93
CA GLU A 91 -8.69 -22.12 15.74
C GLU A 91 -7.92 -21.02 15.00
N LEU A 92 -8.09 -19.72 15.35
CA LEU A 92 -7.37 -18.61 14.72
C LEU A 92 -5.94 -18.49 15.24
N TYR A 93 -5.04 -18.03 14.40
CA TYR A 93 -3.75 -17.53 14.83
C TYR A 93 -3.88 -16.16 15.52
N VAL A 94 -2.86 -15.75 16.27
CA VAL A 94 -2.96 -14.55 17.12
C VAL A 94 -3.00 -13.28 16.30
N ASP A 95 -2.24 -13.18 15.21
CA ASP A 95 -2.22 -12.10 14.24
C ASP A 95 -3.61 -11.93 13.59
N ASP A 96 -4.16 -12.99 12.97
CA ASP A 96 -5.52 -12.99 12.42
C ASP A 96 -6.58 -12.52 13.44
N ALA A 97 -6.45 -12.98 14.70
CA ALA A 97 -7.37 -12.55 15.75
C ALA A 97 -7.20 -11.09 16.14
N VAL A 98 -6.00 -10.52 16.01
CA VAL A 98 -5.71 -9.09 16.22
C VAL A 98 -6.33 -8.27 15.11
N ASP A 99 -6.10 -8.61 13.84
CA ASP A 99 -6.64 -7.91 12.68
C ASP A 99 -8.17 -7.85 12.72
N ILE A 100 -8.82 -9.00 13.01
CA ILE A 100 -10.27 -9.04 13.21
C ILE A 100 -10.72 -8.11 14.36
N VAL A 101 -9.96 -8.04 15.45
CA VAL A 101 -10.31 -7.19 16.60
C VAL A 101 -10.14 -5.70 16.26
N GLU A 102 -9.14 -5.31 15.49
CA GLU A 102 -8.91 -3.92 15.08
C GLU A 102 -10.00 -3.39 14.15
N GLU A 103 -10.49 -4.23 13.26
CA GLU A 103 -11.54 -3.86 12.30
C GLU A 103 -12.96 -3.87 12.90
N MET A 104 -13.17 -4.53 14.04
CA MET A 104 -14.51 -4.75 14.59
C MET A 104 -14.99 -3.61 15.51
N PRO A 105 -16.30 -3.33 15.50
CA PRO A 105 -16.92 -2.42 16.48
C PRO A 105 -16.70 -2.88 17.94
N ALA A 106 -16.50 -1.94 18.86
CA ALA A 106 -16.15 -2.21 20.27
C ALA A 106 -17.06 -3.19 21.02
N ASN A 107 -18.33 -3.32 20.62
CA ASN A 107 -19.26 -4.31 21.21
C ASN A 107 -18.98 -5.74 20.71
N VAL A 108 -18.50 -5.89 19.47
CA VAL A 108 -18.10 -7.16 18.86
C VAL A 108 -16.75 -7.59 19.45
N VAL A 109 -15.78 -6.68 19.52
CA VAL A 109 -14.48 -6.89 20.19
C VAL A 109 -14.65 -7.45 21.60
N LYS A 110 -15.52 -6.85 22.42
CA LYS A 110 -15.81 -7.35 23.78
C LYS A 110 -16.36 -8.77 23.78
N ARG A 111 -17.11 -9.14 22.76
CA ARG A 111 -17.67 -10.48 22.64
C ARG A 111 -16.60 -11.49 22.23
N ILE A 112 -15.74 -11.17 21.25
CA ILE A 112 -14.60 -11.98 20.85
C ILE A 112 -13.68 -12.24 22.05
N LEU A 113 -13.17 -11.16 22.67
CA LEU A 113 -12.27 -11.27 23.82
C LEU A 113 -12.86 -11.99 25.02
N LYS A 114 -14.19 -12.02 25.17
CA LYS A 114 -14.86 -12.79 26.22
C LYS A 114 -14.84 -14.29 25.94
N GLN A 115 -14.93 -14.70 24.68
CA GLN A 115 -14.96 -16.11 24.26
C GLN A 115 -13.56 -16.69 24.07
N ALA A 116 -12.57 -15.85 23.70
CA ALA A 116 -11.17 -16.25 23.57
C ALA A 116 -10.63 -16.84 24.90
N ASP A 117 -9.75 -17.82 24.76
CA ASP A 117 -9.10 -18.41 25.92
C ASP A 117 -8.22 -17.35 26.66
N PRO A 118 -7.81 -17.57 27.92
CA PRO A 118 -7.03 -16.60 28.68
C PRO A 118 -5.65 -16.30 28.09
N GLU A 119 -5.01 -17.28 27.42
CA GLU A 119 -3.67 -17.11 26.82
C GLU A 119 -3.78 -16.32 25.51
N MET A 120 -4.70 -16.71 24.61
CA MET A 120 -5.01 -15.98 23.38
C MET A 120 -5.39 -14.52 23.69
N ARG A 121 -6.31 -14.29 24.63
CA ARG A 121 -6.70 -12.94 25.06
C ARG A 121 -5.52 -12.10 25.56
N LYS A 122 -4.56 -12.73 26.26
CA LYS A 122 -3.37 -12.04 26.73
C LYS A 122 -2.47 -11.65 25.56
N MET A 123 -2.27 -12.56 24.61
CA MET A 123 -1.46 -12.31 23.41
C MET A 123 -2.06 -11.21 22.56
N ILE A 124 -3.36 -11.26 22.25
CA ILE A 124 -4.07 -10.18 21.55
C ILE A 124 -3.85 -8.83 22.26
N ASN A 125 -4.07 -8.76 23.58
CA ASN A 125 -3.88 -7.52 24.33
C ASN A 125 -2.40 -7.09 24.47
N GLU A 126 -1.44 -7.95 24.21
CA GLU A 126 -0.01 -7.58 24.14
C GLU A 126 0.32 -6.98 22.79
N ILE A 127 -0.18 -7.54 21.69
CA ILE A 127 0.03 -7.03 20.33
C ILE A 127 -0.66 -5.66 20.15
N LEU A 128 -1.91 -5.52 20.54
CA LEU A 128 -2.67 -4.26 20.50
C LEU A 128 -2.04 -3.08 21.29
N LYS A 129 -0.90 -3.26 21.95
CA LYS A 129 -0.15 -2.17 22.59
C LYS A 129 0.92 -1.57 21.70
N TYR A 130 1.31 -2.28 20.67
CA TYR A 130 2.27 -1.73 19.72
C TYR A 130 1.57 -0.64 18.89
N PRO A 131 2.33 0.34 18.39
CA PRO A 131 1.78 1.31 17.46
C PRO A 131 1.25 0.61 16.20
N ASP A 132 0.14 1.11 15.67
CA ASP A 132 -0.34 0.74 14.35
C ASP A 132 0.81 0.93 13.32
N ASP A 133 0.79 0.22 12.22
CA ASP A 133 1.81 0.26 11.16
C ASP A 133 3.24 -0.09 11.62
N SER A 134 3.40 -0.87 12.70
CA SER A 134 4.71 -1.32 13.20
C SER A 134 4.91 -2.83 13.05
N ALA A 135 6.17 -3.30 13.04
CA ALA A 135 6.48 -4.74 13.07
C ALA A 135 5.81 -5.48 14.23
N GLY A 136 5.55 -4.77 15.33
CA GLY A 136 4.88 -5.33 16.50
C GLY A 136 3.38 -5.52 16.33
N SER A 137 2.70 -4.72 15.47
CA SER A 137 1.26 -4.89 15.19
C SER A 137 0.98 -6.06 14.24
N ILE A 138 1.85 -6.28 13.25
CA ILE A 138 1.70 -7.32 12.22
C ILE A 138 2.41 -8.64 12.56
N MET A 139 2.94 -8.82 13.78
CA MET A 139 3.69 -10.04 14.15
C MET A 139 2.78 -11.09 14.78
N THR A 140 3.07 -12.36 14.50
CA THR A 140 2.57 -13.47 15.30
C THR A 140 3.55 -13.88 16.41
N THR A 141 3.03 -14.38 17.53
CA THR A 141 3.84 -14.95 18.62
C THR A 141 3.99 -16.46 18.52
N GLU A 142 3.46 -17.05 17.46
CA GLU A 142 3.35 -18.49 17.25
C GLU A 142 4.50 -19.07 16.45
N TYR A 143 5.69 -18.89 16.95
CA TYR A 143 6.96 -19.39 16.36
C TYR A 143 7.58 -20.53 17.14
N VAL A 144 8.52 -21.26 16.52
CA VAL A 144 9.31 -22.31 17.15
C VAL A 144 10.62 -21.74 17.70
N SER A 145 10.81 -21.87 19.02
CA SER A 145 12.07 -21.52 19.70
C SER A 145 12.81 -22.76 20.18
N LEU A 146 14.10 -22.83 19.85
CA LEU A 146 15.04 -23.90 20.19
C LEU A 146 16.15 -23.36 21.08
N ARG A 147 16.94 -24.30 21.69
CA ARG A 147 18.11 -23.97 22.51
C ARG A 147 19.37 -24.33 21.76
N PRO A 148 20.48 -23.59 21.93
CA PRO A 148 21.73 -23.84 21.22
C PRO A 148 22.39 -25.16 21.59
N ASP A 149 22.15 -25.66 22.81
CA ASP A 149 22.71 -26.91 23.36
C ASP A 149 21.96 -28.18 22.93
N MET A 150 20.82 -28.05 22.24
CA MET A 150 20.07 -29.18 21.71
C MET A 150 20.78 -29.84 20.53
N THR A 151 20.58 -31.17 20.39
CA THR A 151 20.95 -31.88 19.16
C THR A 151 19.88 -31.75 18.08
N ALA A 152 20.21 -32.07 16.83
CA ALA A 152 19.26 -32.04 15.72
C ALA A 152 18.06 -33.00 15.98
N GLU A 153 18.32 -34.19 16.53
CA GLU A 153 17.28 -35.15 16.92
C GLU A 153 16.33 -34.57 17.99
N GLU A 154 16.89 -33.92 19.00
CA GLU A 154 16.09 -33.28 20.07
C GLU A 154 15.28 -32.12 19.56
N ALA A 155 15.81 -31.30 18.65
CA ALA A 155 15.13 -30.22 18.01
C ALA A 155 13.94 -30.71 17.18
N ILE A 156 14.13 -31.73 16.34
CA ILE A 156 13.05 -32.35 15.55
C ILE A 156 11.97 -32.95 16.46
N LYS A 157 12.35 -33.62 17.55
CA LYS A 157 11.37 -34.12 18.53
C LYS A 157 10.57 -32.99 19.18
N ARG A 158 11.23 -31.87 19.50
CA ARG A 158 10.58 -30.69 20.04
C ARG A 158 9.59 -30.08 19.03
N ILE A 159 10.02 -29.89 17.77
CA ILE A 159 9.18 -29.34 16.71
C ILE A 159 7.94 -30.22 16.48
N ARG A 160 8.10 -31.54 16.40
CA ARG A 160 6.96 -32.47 16.27
C ARG A 160 5.93 -32.36 17.40
N ARG A 161 6.36 -31.94 18.59
CA ARG A 161 5.47 -31.81 19.75
C ARG A 161 4.83 -30.46 19.85
N THR A 162 5.54 -29.38 19.46
CA THR A 162 5.09 -28.00 19.70
C THR A 162 4.76 -27.24 18.42
N GLY A 163 5.08 -27.77 17.24
CA GLY A 163 4.92 -27.09 15.96
C GLY A 163 3.53 -27.24 15.34
N VAL A 164 2.62 -28.00 15.97
CA VAL A 164 1.26 -28.19 15.47
C VAL A 164 0.46 -26.88 15.59
N ASP A 165 0.72 -26.15 16.68
CA ASP A 165 0.03 -24.89 17.00
C ASP A 165 0.95 -23.69 16.69
N LYS A 166 1.79 -23.78 15.65
CA LYS A 166 2.70 -22.71 15.23
C LYS A 166 2.44 -22.33 13.80
N GLU A 167 2.46 -21.04 13.54
CA GLU A 167 2.25 -20.43 12.24
C GLU A 167 3.16 -21.08 11.19
N THR A 168 4.43 -21.18 11.48
CA THR A 168 5.38 -21.84 10.62
C THR A 168 6.44 -22.65 11.38
N ILE A 169 6.88 -23.77 10.76
CA ILE A 169 8.02 -24.55 11.23
C ILE A 169 9.19 -24.51 10.23
N TYR A 170 9.05 -23.79 9.10
CA TYR A 170 10.09 -23.75 8.07
C TYR A 170 11.38 -23.12 8.58
N THR A 171 11.25 -22.10 9.43
CA THR A 171 12.36 -21.45 10.14
C THR A 171 12.14 -21.55 11.64
N CYS A 172 13.14 -22.06 12.35
CA CYS A 172 13.15 -22.17 13.80
C CYS A 172 14.23 -21.22 14.35
N TYR A 173 13.94 -20.57 15.46
CA TYR A 173 14.81 -19.56 16.05
C TYR A 173 15.52 -20.11 17.27
N VAL A 174 16.82 -19.83 17.38
CA VAL A 174 17.63 -20.27 18.50
C VAL A 174 17.81 -19.11 19.47
N THR A 175 17.40 -19.34 20.73
CA THR A 175 17.45 -18.29 21.78
C THR A 175 18.26 -18.77 22.98
N ASP A 176 18.90 -17.83 23.67
CA ASP A 176 19.58 -18.08 24.95
C ASP A 176 18.57 -18.23 26.11
N ASN A 177 19.09 -18.35 27.34
CA ASN A 177 18.25 -18.48 28.54
C ASN A 177 17.44 -17.22 28.86
N ASN A 178 17.81 -16.06 28.30
CA ASN A 178 17.13 -14.79 28.46
C ASN A 178 16.20 -14.48 27.27
N ARG A 179 15.93 -15.44 26.40
CA ARG A 179 15.16 -15.32 25.16
C ARG A 179 15.82 -14.41 24.11
N LYS A 180 17.10 -14.06 24.25
CA LYS A 180 17.79 -13.30 23.20
C LYS A 180 17.97 -14.16 21.97
N LEU A 181 17.70 -13.58 20.82
CA LEU A 181 17.90 -14.22 19.52
C LEU A 181 19.41 -14.34 19.25
N ILE A 182 19.91 -15.57 19.10
CA ILE A 182 21.33 -15.87 18.86
C ILE A 182 21.60 -16.64 17.56
N GLY A 183 20.55 -17.18 16.96
CA GLY A 183 20.65 -17.92 15.71
C GLY A 183 19.29 -18.28 15.12
N MET A 184 19.31 -18.75 13.89
CA MET A 184 18.17 -19.39 13.25
C MET A 184 18.60 -20.68 12.55
N ILE A 185 17.66 -21.58 12.33
CA ILE A 185 17.91 -22.83 11.62
C ILE A 185 16.68 -23.21 10.80
N SER A 186 16.90 -23.54 9.53
CA SER A 186 15.79 -23.99 8.69
C SER A 186 15.45 -25.45 8.96
N MET A 187 14.18 -25.83 8.76
CA MET A 187 13.78 -27.25 8.80
C MET A 187 14.61 -28.09 7.82
N ARG A 188 14.99 -27.56 6.67
CA ARG A 188 15.86 -28.22 5.70
C ARG A 188 17.20 -28.56 6.31
N THR A 189 17.83 -27.63 7.04
CA THR A 189 19.13 -27.85 7.69
C THR A 189 19.01 -28.93 8.75
N LEU A 190 17.94 -28.92 9.57
CA LEU A 190 17.68 -29.93 10.60
C LEU A 190 17.48 -31.33 10.02
N ILE A 191 16.76 -31.46 8.90
CA ILE A 191 16.52 -32.77 8.26
C ILE A 191 17.80 -33.34 7.64
N LEU A 192 18.75 -32.49 7.20
CA LEU A 192 19.96 -32.88 6.54
C LEU A 192 21.17 -33.05 7.52
N ALA A 193 21.00 -32.59 8.77
CA ALA A 193 22.01 -32.76 9.83
C ALA A 193 22.05 -34.19 10.35
N GLU A 194 23.17 -34.56 10.95
CA GLU A 194 23.28 -35.83 11.71
C GLU A 194 22.55 -35.67 13.06
N ASP A 195 21.99 -36.75 13.58
CA ASP A 195 21.16 -36.75 14.80
C ASP A 195 21.88 -36.12 16.02
N ASP A 196 23.20 -36.30 16.10
CA ASP A 196 24.05 -35.83 17.19
C ASP A 196 24.62 -34.41 16.97
N ASP A 197 24.36 -33.78 15.82
CA ASP A 197 24.82 -32.43 15.55
C ASP A 197 24.17 -31.43 16.51
N VAL A 198 24.98 -30.62 17.20
CA VAL A 198 24.52 -29.61 18.15
C VAL A 198 24.12 -28.36 17.38
N LEU A 199 22.96 -27.78 17.71
CA LEU A 199 22.39 -26.63 16.99
C LEU A 199 23.33 -25.42 16.92
N GLU A 200 24.11 -25.16 17.97
CA GLU A 200 25.09 -24.08 18.00
C GLU A 200 26.14 -24.20 16.87
N THR A 201 26.41 -25.39 16.38
CA THR A 201 27.42 -25.64 15.32
C THR A 201 26.82 -25.56 13.91
N ILE A 202 25.51 -25.77 13.75
CA ILE A 202 24.83 -25.84 12.46
C ILE A 202 23.84 -24.69 12.21
N MET A 203 23.55 -23.86 13.25
CA MET A 203 22.72 -22.71 13.13
C MET A 203 23.38 -21.55 12.38
N GLU A 204 22.60 -20.72 11.75
CA GLU A 204 23.05 -19.44 11.22
C GLU A 204 23.03 -18.39 12.33
N SER A 205 24.20 -17.85 12.67
CA SER A 205 24.35 -16.89 13.78
C SER A 205 24.19 -15.43 13.34
N ASN A 206 24.26 -15.13 12.03
CA ASN A 206 24.06 -13.79 11.50
C ASN A 206 22.59 -13.61 11.11
N VAL A 207 21.72 -13.49 12.12
CA VAL A 207 20.29 -13.38 11.90
C VAL A 207 19.90 -11.93 11.65
N ILE A 208 19.20 -11.71 10.54
CA ILE A 208 18.52 -10.42 10.28
C ILE A 208 17.22 -10.44 11.08
N SER A 209 17.00 -9.40 11.87
CA SER A 209 15.82 -9.24 12.71
C SER A 209 15.36 -7.79 12.68
N VAL A 210 14.09 -7.53 12.94
CA VAL A 210 13.51 -6.20 13.06
C VAL A 210 13.10 -5.89 14.48
N ASN A 211 13.04 -4.61 14.83
CA ASN A 211 12.55 -4.18 16.13
C ASN A 211 11.02 -4.05 16.11
N THR A 212 10.37 -4.29 17.24
CA THR A 212 8.90 -4.16 17.38
C THR A 212 8.34 -2.81 16.97
N LEU A 213 9.15 -1.74 16.97
CA LEU A 213 8.74 -0.39 16.62
C LEU A 213 9.19 0.02 15.21
N GLU A 214 9.72 -0.92 14.45
CA GLU A 214 10.11 -0.68 13.06
C GLU A 214 8.85 -0.59 12.19
N ASP A 215 8.87 0.33 11.25
CA ASP A 215 7.78 0.59 10.31
C ASP A 215 7.47 -0.64 9.44
N GLN A 216 6.18 -0.96 9.27
CA GLN A 216 5.73 -2.17 8.56
C GLN A 216 6.14 -2.17 7.08
N GLU A 217 6.16 -1.00 6.41
CA GLU A 217 6.61 -0.91 5.01
C GLU A 217 8.08 -1.31 4.89
N SER A 218 8.94 -0.82 5.81
CA SER A 218 10.35 -1.20 5.88
C SER A 218 10.53 -2.70 6.12
N VAL A 219 9.71 -3.30 6.98
CA VAL A 219 9.70 -4.74 7.25
C VAL A 219 9.31 -5.52 6.00
N ALA A 220 8.23 -5.15 5.33
CA ALA A 220 7.75 -5.81 4.11
C ALA A 220 8.77 -5.72 2.96
N GLN A 221 9.50 -4.60 2.83
CA GLN A 221 10.60 -4.47 1.88
C GLN A 221 11.75 -5.44 2.13
N MET A 222 12.01 -5.84 3.40
CA MET A 222 13.03 -6.83 3.72
C MET A 222 12.70 -8.21 3.17
N PHE A 223 11.42 -8.59 3.12
CA PHE A 223 10.99 -9.84 2.48
C PHE A 223 11.35 -9.87 1.00
N THR A 224 11.06 -8.81 0.28
CA THR A 224 11.41 -8.67 -1.15
C THR A 224 12.94 -8.66 -1.37
N LYS A 225 13.70 -8.08 -0.44
CA LYS A 225 15.16 -7.93 -0.58
C LYS A 225 15.93 -9.21 -0.28
N TYR A 226 15.46 -10.00 0.67
CA TYR A 226 16.19 -11.16 1.21
C TYR A 226 15.50 -12.50 0.93
N ASP A 227 14.33 -12.49 0.26
CA ASP A 227 13.52 -13.69 -0.03
C ASP A 227 13.16 -14.48 1.24
N PHE A 228 12.83 -13.80 2.32
CA PHE A 228 12.44 -14.43 3.58
C PHE A 228 11.06 -15.09 3.49
N VAL A 229 10.86 -16.16 4.25
CA VAL A 229 9.56 -16.79 4.50
C VAL A 229 8.98 -16.30 5.83
N ALA A 230 9.83 -16.02 6.79
CA ALA A 230 9.50 -15.43 8.07
C ALA A 230 10.66 -14.60 8.61
N LEU A 231 10.37 -13.47 9.25
CA LEU A 231 11.36 -12.53 9.77
C LEU A 231 11.17 -12.38 11.29
N PRO A 232 12.22 -12.62 12.11
CA PRO A 232 12.10 -12.53 13.55
C PRO A 232 12.00 -11.07 14.04
N VAL A 233 11.06 -10.84 14.95
CA VAL A 233 10.83 -9.56 15.62
C VAL A 233 11.43 -9.61 17.02
N VAL A 234 12.23 -8.61 17.36
CA VAL A 234 12.89 -8.51 18.66
C VAL A 234 12.53 -7.22 19.40
N ASP A 235 12.58 -7.27 20.73
CA ASP A 235 12.46 -6.09 21.57
C ASP A 235 13.76 -5.27 21.61
N GLN A 236 13.77 -4.16 22.35
CA GLN A 236 14.94 -3.28 22.52
C GLN A 236 16.14 -4.00 23.20
N GLU A 237 15.90 -5.11 23.87
CA GLU A 237 16.92 -5.93 24.52
C GLU A 237 17.38 -7.12 23.67
N ASN A 238 16.96 -7.15 22.40
CA ASN A 238 17.22 -8.24 21.43
C ASN A 238 16.61 -9.59 21.84
N ARG A 239 15.48 -9.57 22.56
CA ARG A 239 14.72 -10.78 22.86
C ARG A 239 13.71 -11.03 21.76
N LEU A 240 13.63 -12.28 21.34
CA LEU A 240 12.64 -12.70 20.35
C LEU A 240 11.23 -12.61 20.96
N VAL A 241 10.36 -11.81 20.36
CA VAL A 241 9.00 -11.58 20.80
C VAL A 241 7.94 -12.10 19.82
N GLY A 242 8.26 -12.13 18.53
CA GLY A 242 7.38 -12.61 17.47
C GLY A 242 8.11 -12.88 16.18
N ILE A 243 7.34 -13.16 15.15
CA ILE A 243 7.78 -13.25 13.76
C ILE A 243 6.74 -12.55 12.89
N VAL A 244 7.16 -12.00 11.76
CA VAL A 244 6.29 -11.61 10.65
C VAL A 244 6.42 -12.68 9.58
N THR A 245 5.33 -13.06 8.94
CA THR A 245 5.33 -14.05 7.87
C THR A 245 5.31 -13.40 6.48
N VAL A 246 5.51 -14.18 5.43
CA VAL A 246 5.61 -13.64 4.06
C VAL A 246 4.25 -13.22 3.51
N ASP A 247 3.18 -13.89 3.91
CA ASP A 247 1.80 -13.58 3.58
C ASP A 247 1.39 -12.21 4.14
N ASP A 248 1.57 -11.98 5.46
CA ASP A 248 1.34 -10.67 6.07
C ASP A 248 2.18 -9.56 5.40
N ALA A 249 3.45 -9.86 5.11
CA ALA A 249 4.31 -8.91 4.41
C ALA A 249 3.82 -8.57 2.98
N ILE A 250 3.16 -9.52 2.28
CA ILE A 250 2.55 -9.29 0.97
C ILE A 250 1.32 -8.38 1.11
N ASP A 251 0.50 -8.62 2.14
CA ASP A 251 -0.69 -7.81 2.39
C ASP A 251 -0.31 -6.37 2.74
N VAL A 252 0.66 -6.18 3.63
CA VAL A 252 1.24 -4.85 3.91
C VAL A 252 1.76 -4.17 2.64
N LEU A 253 2.49 -4.86 1.76
CA LEU A 253 2.96 -4.27 0.49
C LEU A 253 1.81 -3.84 -0.42
N GLN A 254 0.71 -4.56 -0.42
CA GLN A 254 -0.48 -4.23 -1.20
C GLN A 254 -1.21 -3.02 -0.61
N GLU A 255 -1.35 -2.97 0.71
CA GLU A 255 -1.97 -1.86 1.45
C GLU A 255 -1.17 -0.57 1.27
N GLU A 256 0.12 -0.57 1.53
CA GLU A 256 1.01 0.57 1.34
C GLU A 256 1.02 1.07 -0.12
N THR A 257 1.02 0.14 -1.08
CA THR A 257 0.92 0.50 -2.50
C THR A 257 -0.41 1.19 -2.80
N THR A 258 -1.51 0.71 -2.23
CA THR A 258 -2.86 1.28 -2.41
C THR A 258 -2.94 2.64 -1.76
N GLU A 259 -2.43 2.77 -0.55
CA GLU A 259 -2.34 4.02 0.20
C GLU A 259 -1.55 5.08 -0.58
N ASP A 260 -0.37 4.73 -1.09
CA ASP A 260 0.46 5.58 -1.94
C ASP A 260 -0.30 6.08 -3.17
N PHE A 261 -1.03 5.20 -3.88
CA PHE A 261 -1.84 5.60 -5.02
C PHE A 261 -2.95 6.59 -4.65
N GLU A 262 -3.63 6.38 -3.54
CA GLU A 262 -4.69 7.26 -3.07
C GLU A 262 -4.16 8.62 -2.62
N LYS A 263 -3.06 8.64 -1.86
CA LYS A 263 -2.35 9.87 -1.46
C LYS A 263 -1.84 10.64 -2.67
N MET A 264 -1.22 9.96 -3.64
CA MET A 264 -0.77 10.58 -4.90
C MET A 264 -1.93 11.17 -5.72
N ALA A 265 -3.12 10.63 -5.62
CA ALA A 265 -4.33 11.17 -6.23
C ALA A 265 -5.00 12.28 -5.40
N GLY A 266 -4.50 12.59 -4.21
CA GLY A 266 -5.07 13.56 -3.28
C GLY A 266 -6.37 13.08 -2.65
N MET A 267 -6.41 11.83 -2.26
CA MET A 267 -7.50 11.22 -1.49
C MET A 267 -6.98 10.78 -0.11
N ALA A 268 -7.86 10.68 0.87
CA ALA A 268 -7.55 9.99 2.10
C ALA A 268 -7.65 8.47 1.86
N PRO A 269 -6.71 7.67 2.40
CA PRO A 269 -6.70 6.23 2.25
C PRO A 269 -8.00 5.55 2.71
N SER A 270 -8.30 4.40 2.11
CA SER A 270 -9.47 3.58 2.43
C SER A 270 -9.14 2.10 2.23
N ASP A 271 -9.31 1.30 3.27
CA ASP A 271 -9.03 -0.14 3.28
C ASP A 271 -10.17 -0.97 2.64
N LYS A 272 -11.27 -0.31 2.25
CA LYS A 272 -12.46 -0.97 1.71
C LYS A 272 -12.45 -1.05 0.19
N PRO A 273 -12.90 -2.19 -0.39
CA PRO A 273 -13.11 -2.31 -1.83
C PRO A 273 -14.03 -1.20 -2.37
N TYR A 274 -13.70 -0.65 -3.54
CA TYR A 274 -14.37 0.52 -4.12
C TYR A 274 -15.90 0.40 -4.22
N LEU A 275 -16.42 -0.79 -4.59
CA LEU A 275 -17.86 -0.99 -4.75
C LEU A 275 -18.61 -1.09 -3.42
N ARG A 276 -17.92 -1.38 -2.33
CA ARG A 276 -18.48 -1.49 -0.97
C ARG A 276 -18.36 -0.20 -0.17
N THR A 277 -17.44 0.68 -0.55
CA THR A 277 -17.30 1.99 0.08
C THR A 277 -18.54 2.85 -0.13
N GLY A 278 -19.14 3.30 0.95
CA GLY A 278 -20.34 4.11 0.90
C GLY A 278 -20.12 5.48 0.24
N VAL A 279 -21.14 6.02 -0.45
CA VAL A 279 -21.06 7.34 -1.13
C VAL A 279 -20.61 8.46 -0.21
N LEU A 280 -21.09 8.49 1.05
CA LEU A 280 -20.69 9.52 2.03
C LEU A 280 -19.25 9.33 2.50
N GLU A 281 -18.77 8.11 2.60
CA GLU A 281 -17.40 7.77 2.97
C GLU A 281 -16.44 8.19 1.85
N THR A 282 -16.72 7.80 0.61
CA THR A 282 -15.98 8.27 -0.58
C THR A 282 -15.97 9.79 -0.70
N TRP A 283 -17.09 10.46 -0.37
CA TRP A 283 -17.15 11.92 -0.34
C TRP A 283 -16.22 12.51 0.73
N LYS A 284 -16.19 11.93 1.92
CA LYS A 284 -15.31 12.38 3.02
C LYS A 284 -13.84 12.22 2.68
N SER A 285 -13.43 11.15 2.00
CA SER A 285 -12.02 10.93 1.63
C SER A 285 -11.52 11.93 0.57
N ARG A 286 -12.40 12.46 -0.29
CA ARG A 286 -12.03 13.33 -1.42
C ARG A 286 -12.18 14.82 -1.15
N VAL A 287 -13.25 15.23 -0.46
CA VAL A 287 -13.60 16.65 -0.33
C VAL A 287 -12.58 17.49 0.42
N PRO A 288 -11.96 17.07 1.53
CA PRO A 288 -10.99 17.90 2.23
C PRO A 288 -9.85 18.35 1.32
N TRP A 289 -9.30 17.42 0.54
CA TRP A 289 -8.20 17.73 -0.39
C TRP A 289 -8.65 18.65 -1.54
N LEU A 290 -9.82 18.42 -2.11
CA LEU A 290 -10.39 19.29 -3.15
C LEU A 290 -10.60 20.72 -2.64
N LEU A 291 -10.99 20.92 -1.38
CA LEU A 291 -11.12 22.24 -0.76
C LEU A 291 -9.76 22.93 -0.62
N VAL A 292 -8.72 22.21 -0.21
CA VAL A 292 -7.34 22.74 -0.13
C VAL A 292 -6.89 23.19 -1.52
N LEU A 293 -7.08 22.36 -2.55
CA LEU A 293 -6.74 22.71 -3.93
C LEU A 293 -7.54 23.90 -4.47
N MET A 294 -8.82 23.99 -4.15
CA MET A 294 -9.65 25.13 -4.52
C MET A 294 -9.14 26.43 -3.89
N LEU A 295 -8.74 26.41 -2.63
CA LEU A 295 -8.12 27.55 -1.96
C LEU A 295 -6.77 27.92 -2.59
N SER A 296 -5.93 26.94 -2.90
CA SER A 296 -4.63 27.19 -3.51
C SER A 296 -4.74 27.77 -4.94
N ALA A 297 -5.81 27.44 -5.68
CA ALA A 297 -6.08 28.04 -6.99
C ALA A 297 -6.28 29.56 -6.95
N THR A 298 -6.55 30.16 -5.77
CA THR A 298 -6.57 31.62 -5.61
C THR A 298 -5.24 32.27 -5.93
N LEU A 299 -4.12 31.57 -5.68
CA LEU A 299 -2.78 32.05 -6.04
C LEU A 299 -2.61 32.24 -7.55
N THR A 300 -3.10 31.26 -8.33
CA THR A 300 -3.12 31.33 -9.79
C THR A 300 -3.95 32.53 -10.26
N SER A 301 -5.12 32.77 -9.68
CA SER A 301 -5.96 33.94 -9.98
C SER A 301 -5.29 35.25 -9.65
N MET A 302 -4.57 35.35 -8.52
CA MET A 302 -3.81 36.55 -8.15
C MET A 302 -2.69 36.86 -9.16
N VAL A 303 -1.98 35.84 -9.64
CA VAL A 303 -0.96 36.03 -10.69
C VAL A 303 -1.59 36.53 -11.97
N LEU A 304 -2.70 35.91 -12.44
CA LEU A 304 -3.40 36.35 -13.65
C LEU A 304 -3.85 37.80 -13.55
N THR A 305 -4.42 38.20 -12.42
CA THR A 305 -4.85 39.59 -12.19
C THR A 305 -3.67 40.56 -12.20
N SER A 306 -2.51 40.17 -11.68
CA SER A 306 -1.30 41.00 -11.67
C SER A 306 -0.77 41.28 -13.06
N TYR A 307 -1.08 40.44 -14.05
CA TYR A 307 -0.67 40.60 -15.45
C TYR A 307 -1.81 41.00 -16.41
N GLU A 308 -2.94 41.49 -15.88
CA GLU A 308 -4.11 41.88 -16.69
C GLU A 308 -3.77 42.86 -17.82
N ALA A 309 -2.92 43.84 -17.57
CA ALA A 309 -2.48 44.80 -18.59
C ALA A 309 -1.75 44.14 -19.76
N SER A 310 -0.89 43.13 -19.48
CA SER A 310 -0.17 42.36 -20.51
C SER A 310 -1.13 41.49 -21.32
N LEU A 311 -2.13 40.90 -20.67
CA LEU A 311 -3.20 40.09 -21.32
C LEU A 311 -4.06 40.98 -22.24
N ALA A 312 -4.42 42.20 -21.81
CA ALA A 312 -5.18 43.16 -22.63
C ALA A 312 -4.38 43.62 -23.86
N ALA A 313 -3.07 43.76 -23.73
CA ALA A 313 -2.19 44.16 -24.86
C ALA A 313 -2.04 43.05 -25.92
N CYS A 314 -2.10 41.79 -25.54
CA CYS A 314 -2.01 40.64 -26.46
C CYS A 314 -2.98 39.50 -26.02
N SER A 315 -4.24 39.59 -26.44
CA SER A 315 -5.27 38.63 -26.09
C SER A 315 -5.02 37.20 -26.60
N ALA A 316 -4.17 37.06 -27.64
CA ALA A 316 -3.77 35.75 -28.15
C ALA A 316 -3.04 34.89 -27.08
N LEU A 317 -2.37 35.55 -26.11
CA LEU A 317 -1.67 34.84 -25.03
C LEU A 317 -2.61 34.04 -24.13
N ILE A 318 -3.87 34.51 -23.93
CA ILE A 318 -4.84 33.86 -23.04
C ILE A 318 -5.15 32.45 -23.50
N ALA A 319 -5.27 32.23 -24.82
CA ALA A 319 -5.65 30.94 -25.40
C ALA A 319 -4.64 29.82 -25.12
N PHE A 320 -3.39 30.16 -24.81
CA PHE A 320 -2.31 29.18 -24.61
C PHE A 320 -1.97 28.91 -23.14
N ILE A 321 -2.58 29.64 -22.20
CA ILE A 321 -2.39 29.42 -20.76
C ILE A 321 -2.69 27.96 -20.38
N PRO A 322 -3.88 27.38 -20.73
CA PRO A 322 -4.19 26.00 -20.34
C PRO A 322 -3.20 24.96 -20.90
N MET A 323 -2.66 25.21 -22.10
CA MET A 323 -1.66 24.32 -22.70
C MET A 323 -0.34 24.35 -21.93
N LEU A 324 0.10 25.54 -21.54
CA LEU A 324 1.38 25.69 -20.82
C LEU A 324 1.28 25.16 -19.39
N THR A 325 0.22 25.51 -18.65
CA THR A 325 0.00 25.03 -17.29
C THR A 325 -0.20 23.51 -17.27
N GLY A 326 -1.06 22.96 -18.13
CA GLY A 326 -1.27 21.52 -18.25
C GLY A 326 0.01 20.75 -18.61
N THR A 327 0.84 21.28 -19.53
CA THR A 327 2.15 20.67 -19.87
C THR A 327 3.11 20.73 -18.68
N GLY A 328 3.14 21.84 -17.96
CA GLY A 328 3.93 22.01 -16.74
C GLY A 328 3.50 21.02 -15.65
N GLY A 329 2.23 21.01 -15.30
CA GLY A 329 1.68 20.10 -14.29
C GLY A 329 1.99 18.63 -14.60
N ASN A 330 1.70 18.17 -15.84
CA ASN A 330 2.01 16.81 -16.27
C ASN A 330 3.51 16.48 -16.20
N SER A 331 4.38 17.43 -16.57
CA SER A 331 5.83 17.22 -16.52
C SER A 331 6.35 17.13 -15.08
N GLY A 332 5.80 17.93 -14.18
CA GLY A 332 6.13 17.90 -12.75
C GLY A 332 5.65 16.58 -12.10
N THR A 333 4.42 16.19 -12.38
CA THR A 333 3.86 14.91 -11.89
C THR A 333 4.68 13.71 -12.34
N GLN A 334 5.12 13.65 -13.61
CA GLN A 334 5.98 12.56 -14.08
C GLN A 334 7.30 12.46 -13.30
N ALA A 335 7.92 13.59 -12.98
CA ALA A 335 9.15 13.60 -12.19
C ALA A 335 8.89 13.18 -10.74
N SER A 336 7.81 13.68 -10.14
CA SER A 336 7.42 13.35 -8.76
C SER A 336 7.12 11.87 -8.57
N VAL A 337 6.25 11.30 -9.39
CA VAL A 337 5.89 9.87 -9.31
C VAL A 337 7.13 8.98 -9.47
N ALA A 338 8.06 9.35 -10.36
CA ALA A 338 9.29 8.58 -10.53
C ALA A 338 10.20 8.64 -9.29
N VAL A 339 10.25 9.80 -8.62
CA VAL A 339 11.05 9.99 -7.39
C VAL A 339 10.37 9.33 -6.20
N ILE A 340 9.06 9.51 -6.01
CA ILE A 340 8.29 8.83 -4.95
C ILE A 340 8.49 7.32 -5.05
N ARG A 341 8.31 6.76 -6.25
CA ARG A 341 8.54 5.33 -6.48
C ARG A 341 9.97 4.90 -6.13
N GLY A 342 10.97 5.74 -6.46
CA GLY A 342 12.37 5.45 -6.11
C GLY A 342 12.62 5.50 -4.59
N LEU A 343 11.92 6.37 -3.87
CA LEU A 343 11.97 6.47 -2.41
C LEU A 343 11.31 5.24 -1.76
N SER A 344 10.08 4.91 -2.16
CA SER A 344 9.35 3.74 -1.63
C SER A 344 10.08 2.42 -1.88
N LEU A 345 10.89 2.30 -2.95
CA LEU A 345 11.70 1.11 -3.22
C LEU A 345 13.09 1.12 -2.55
N GLY A 346 13.45 2.22 -1.86
CA GLY A 346 14.81 2.40 -1.34
C GLY A 346 15.89 2.52 -2.42
N GLU A 347 15.51 2.82 -3.68
CA GLU A 347 16.46 3.06 -4.79
C GLU A 347 17.05 4.47 -4.77
N VAL A 348 16.37 5.41 -4.12
CA VAL A 348 16.73 6.81 -3.97
C VAL A 348 16.66 7.19 -2.50
N GLU A 349 17.70 7.86 -2.01
CA GLU A 349 17.74 8.45 -0.68
C GLU A 349 17.88 9.97 -0.78
N PHE A 350 17.60 10.68 0.33
CA PHE A 350 17.83 12.14 0.37
C PHE A 350 19.27 12.53 0.02
N SER A 351 20.25 11.66 0.33
CA SER A 351 21.67 11.84 -0.05
C SER A 351 21.90 11.99 -1.56
N ASP A 352 21.01 11.40 -2.38
CA ASP A 352 21.08 11.37 -3.84
C ASP A 352 20.43 12.60 -4.50
N THR A 353 19.90 13.55 -3.73
CA THR A 353 19.16 14.72 -4.22
C THR A 353 19.85 15.41 -5.38
N LEU A 354 21.16 15.65 -5.31
CA LEU A 354 21.91 16.33 -6.39
C LEU A 354 22.00 15.48 -7.67
N GLN A 355 22.08 14.17 -7.53
CA GLN A 355 22.12 13.24 -8.67
C GLN A 355 20.75 13.18 -9.35
N VAL A 356 19.68 13.13 -8.56
CA VAL A 356 18.28 13.13 -9.04
C VAL A 356 17.98 14.43 -9.77
N ILE A 357 18.27 15.59 -9.17
CA ILE A 357 18.07 16.90 -9.81
C ILE A 357 18.85 16.99 -11.10
N TRP A 358 20.12 16.58 -11.12
CA TRP A 358 20.93 16.63 -12.33
C TRP A 358 20.42 15.70 -13.43
N LYS A 359 19.89 14.53 -13.08
CA LYS A 359 19.23 13.63 -14.02
C LYS A 359 17.97 14.28 -14.60
N GLU A 360 17.09 14.81 -13.74
CA GLU A 360 15.82 15.42 -14.16
C GLU A 360 16.02 16.70 -14.97
N ILE A 361 17.03 17.53 -14.69
CA ILE A 361 17.38 18.71 -15.53
C ILE A 361 17.72 18.27 -16.96
N ARG A 362 18.52 17.22 -17.14
CA ARG A 362 18.87 16.71 -18.49
C ARG A 362 17.64 16.18 -19.23
N VAL A 363 16.78 15.45 -18.53
CA VAL A 363 15.50 14.95 -19.08
C VAL A 363 14.59 16.13 -19.42
N ALA A 364 14.51 17.14 -18.55
CA ALA A 364 13.71 18.34 -18.76
C ALA A 364 14.13 19.11 -20.00
N VAL A 365 15.43 19.28 -20.24
CA VAL A 365 15.95 19.95 -21.45
C VAL A 365 15.56 19.17 -22.71
N LEU A 366 15.73 17.85 -22.71
CA LEU A 366 15.37 17.03 -23.86
C LEU A 366 13.84 17.08 -24.12
N CYS A 367 13.03 16.89 -23.09
CA CYS A 367 11.56 16.98 -23.20
C CYS A 367 11.11 18.37 -23.62
N GLY A 368 11.63 19.41 -22.97
CA GLY A 368 11.26 20.80 -23.23
C GLY A 368 11.58 21.24 -24.68
N VAL A 369 12.76 20.90 -25.18
CA VAL A 369 13.15 21.22 -26.57
C VAL A 369 12.29 20.42 -27.57
N THR A 370 12.05 19.13 -27.31
CA THR A 370 11.21 18.31 -28.18
C THR A 370 9.78 18.84 -28.23
N LEU A 371 9.18 19.11 -27.06
CA LEU A 371 7.82 19.64 -26.96
C LEU A 371 7.74 21.03 -27.61
N ALA A 372 8.73 21.90 -27.41
CA ALA A 372 8.75 23.23 -28.03
C ALA A 372 8.83 23.15 -29.57
N ALA A 373 9.66 22.25 -30.11
CA ALA A 373 9.74 22.04 -31.56
C ALA A 373 8.44 21.52 -32.17
N CYS A 374 7.86 20.49 -31.55
CA CYS A 374 6.57 19.95 -31.99
C CYS A 374 5.43 20.97 -31.85
N ASN A 375 5.42 21.75 -30.76
CA ASN A 375 4.44 22.79 -30.55
C ASN A 375 4.58 23.94 -31.52
N PHE A 376 5.82 24.36 -31.87
CA PHE A 376 6.05 25.36 -32.89
C PHE A 376 5.46 24.92 -34.24
N ALA A 377 5.71 23.68 -34.63
CA ALA A 377 5.13 23.13 -35.86
C ALA A 377 3.59 23.10 -35.78
N LYS A 378 3.01 22.67 -34.64
CA LYS A 378 1.56 22.69 -34.38
C LYS A 378 0.99 24.10 -34.48
N LEU A 379 1.60 25.09 -33.86
CA LEU A 379 1.14 26.47 -33.89
C LEU A 379 1.16 27.05 -35.32
N MET A 380 2.20 26.77 -36.11
CA MET A 380 2.31 27.25 -37.48
C MET A 380 1.38 26.53 -38.45
N VAL A 381 1.24 25.22 -38.36
CA VAL A 381 0.43 24.42 -39.28
C VAL A 381 -1.03 24.37 -38.88
N VAL A 382 -1.33 24.03 -37.60
CA VAL A 382 -2.71 23.85 -37.16
C VAL A 382 -3.35 25.19 -36.83
N ASP A 383 -2.75 25.97 -35.92
CA ASP A 383 -3.42 27.18 -35.42
C ASP A 383 -3.43 28.28 -36.47
N ARG A 384 -2.29 28.54 -37.14
CA ARG A 384 -2.20 29.62 -38.08
C ARG A 384 -2.71 29.27 -39.48
N LEU A 385 -2.35 28.08 -40.05
CA LEU A 385 -2.69 27.74 -41.42
C LEU A 385 -4.07 27.08 -41.53
N LEU A 386 -4.39 26.09 -40.67
CA LEU A 386 -5.66 25.36 -40.74
C LEU A 386 -6.82 26.13 -40.07
N LEU A 387 -6.59 26.67 -38.87
CA LEU A 387 -7.61 27.40 -38.10
C LEU A 387 -7.66 28.89 -38.42
N HIS A 388 -6.78 29.39 -39.30
CA HIS A 388 -6.70 30.79 -39.72
C HIS A 388 -6.63 31.79 -38.56
N ASN A 389 -5.95 31.41 -37.46
CA ASN A 389 -5.79 32.27 -36.30
C ASN A 389 -4.66 33.31 -36.55
N GLU A 390 -5.01 34.51 -37.03
CA GLU A 390 -4.08 35.59 -37.33
C GLU A 390 -3.36 36.09 -36.06
N GLY A 391 -3.90 35.89 -34.88
CA GLY A 391 -3.26 36.24 -33.61
C GLY A 391 -1.99 35.44 -33.33
N VAL A 392 -1.83 34.25 -33.94
CA VAL A 392 -0.66 33.40 -33.82
C VAL A 392 0.47 33.85 -34.77
N THR A 393 1.18 34.88 -34.38
CA THR A 393 2.37 35.35 -35.10
C THR A 393 3.60 34.46 -34.74
N VAL A 394 4.64 34.52 -35.56
CA VAL A 394 5.91 33.83 -35.28
C VAL A 394 6.49 34.25 -33.91
N THR A 395 6.33 35.55 -33.57
CA THR A 395 6.79 36.07 -32.27
C THR A 395 6.00 35.50 -31.10
N VAL A 396 4.67 35.40 -31.21
CA VAL A 396 3.81 34.76 -30.20
C VAL A 396 4.17 33.28 -30.07
N ALA A 397 4.36 32.56 -31.19
CA ALA A 397 4.80 31.17 -31.17
C ALA A 397 6.17 31.00 -30.49
N ALA A 398 7.11 31.94 -30.73
CA ALA A 398 8.41 31.91 -30.03
C ALA A 398 8.27 32.11 -28.53
N VAL A 399 7.44 33.05 -28.07
CA VAL A 399 7.13 33.24 -26.65
C VAL A 399 6.61 31.94 -26.01
N ILE A 400 5.64 31.29 -26.65
CA ILE A 400 5.04 30.06 -26.15
C ILE A 400 6.05 28.93 -26.07
N CYS A 401 6.91 28.76 -27.12
CA CYS A 401 7.89 27.69 -27.17
C CYS A 401 9.03 27.89 -26.17
N VAL A 402 9.52 29.11 -26.02
CA VAL A 402 10.54 29.45 -25.01
C VAL A 402 9.99 29.24 -23.61
N THR A 403 8.77 29.72 -23.35
CA THR A 403 8.09 29.47 -22.07
C THR A 403 7.97 27.99 -21.79
N MET A 404 7.56 27.16 -22.75
CA MET A 404 7.40 25.73 -22.60
C MET A 404 8.69 25.05 -22.13
N VAL A 405 9.85 25.42 -22.70
CA VAL A 405 11.14 24.85 -22.26
C VAL A 405 11.42 25.18 -20.79
N PHE A 406 11.26 26.47 -20.41
CA PHE A 406 11.48 26.88 -19.02
C PHE A 406 10.45 26.30 -18.07
N THR A 407 9.19 26.20 -18.48
CA THR A 407 8.11 25.53 -17.68
C THR A 407 8.46 24.09 -17.39
N VAL A 408 8.82 23.29 -18.41
CA VAL A 408 9.18 21.89 -18.24
C VAL A 408 10.41 21.73 -17.33
N LEU A 409 11.40 22.62 -17.49
CA LEU A 409 12.59 22.61 -16.64
C LEU A 409 12.26 22.88 -15.18
N CYS A 410 11.51 23.93 -14.90
CA CYS A 410 11.09 24.26 -13.53
C CYS A 410 10.14 23.19 -12.95
N ALA A 411 9.18 22.72 -13.75
CA ALA A 411 8.21 21.73 -13.32
C ALA A 411 8.87 20.41 -12.88
N LYS A 412 9.80 19.88 -13.67
CA LYS A 412 10.54 18.66 -13.32
C LYS A 412 11.45 18.86 -12.12
N THR A 413 12.08 20.04 -12.00
CA THR A 413 12.92 20.36 -10.84
C THR A 413 12.08 20.44 -9.56
N VAL A 414 10.92 21.11 -9.59
CA VAL A 414 9.99 21.18 -8.45
C VAL A 414 9.43 19.80 -8.15
N GLY A 415 9.02 19.05 -9.19
CA GLY A 415 8.45 17.72 -9.06
C GLY A 415 9.38 16.71 -8.39
N CYS A 416 10.68 16.75 -8.67
CA CYS A 416 11.63 15.85 -8.00
C CYS A 416 12.08 16.37 -6.61
N LEU A 417 12.09 17.68 -6.40
CA LEU A 417 12.59 18.25 -5.14
C LEU A 417 11.57 18.13 -4.00
N LEU A 418 10.28 18.31 -4.28
CA LEU A 418 9.23 18.30 -3.25
C LEU A 418 9.13 16.97 -2.49
N PRO A 419 9.08 15.80 -3.15
CA PRO A 419 9.06 14.51 -2.43
C PRO A 419 10.31 14.29 -1.57
N LEU A 420 11.50 14.61 -2.09
CA LEU A 420 12.77 14.51 -1.34
C LEU A 420 12.81 15.42 -0.10
N LEU A 421 12.19 16.60 -0.19
CA LEU A 421 12.08 17.49 0.96
C LEU A 421 11.05 16.98 1.97
N ALA A 422 9.95 16.38 1.51
CA ALA A 422 8.95 15.77 2.37
C ALA A 422 9.54 14.65 3.21
N GLU A 423 10.27 13.72 2.59
CA GLU A 423 11.00 12.65 3.28
C GLU A 423 11.94 13.21 4.37
N ARG A 424 12.70 14.26 4.04
CA ARG A 424 13.63 14.87 5.01
C ARG A 424 12.95 15.42 6.26
N ILE A 425 11.74 15.91 6.15
CA ILE A 425 10.97 16.46 7.28
C ILE A 425 10.00 15.44 7.88
N HIS A 426 10.18 14.16 7.51
CA HIS A 426 9.34 13.04 7.95
C HIS A 426 7.86 13.23 7.59
N LEU A 427 7.58 13.80 6.45
CA LEU A 427 6.27 13.79 5.82
C LEU A 427 6.28 12.78 4.69
N ASP A 428 5.16 12.08 4.52
CA ASP A 428 5.01 11.12 3.44
C ASP A 428 5.20 11.79 2.07
N PRO A 429 6.17 11.32 1.25
CA PRO A 429 6.42 11.86 -0.08
C PRO A 429 5.22 11.75 -1.03
N ALA A 430 4.34 10.76 -0.88
CA ALA A 430 3.17 10.55 -1.72
C ALA A 430 2.16 11.71 -1.65
N VAL A 431 2.04 12.36 -0.49
CA VAL A 431 1.19 13.54 -0.29
C VAL A 431 1.64 14.73 -1.16
N MET A 432 2.96 14.82 -1.48
CA MET A 432 3.53 15.87 -2.32
C MET A 432 3.37 15.59 -3.83
N ALA A 433 2.51 14.67 -4.22
CA ALA A 433 2.33 14.25 -5.60
C ALA A 433 1.44 15.20 -6.44
N SER A 434 0.79 14.65 -7.42
CA SER A 434 0.18 15.29 -8.57
C SER A 434 -0.60 16.60 -8.31
N PRO A 435 -1.60 16.68 -7.41
CA PRO A 435 -2.43 17.88 -7.31
C PRO A 435 -1.69 19.07 -6.69
N PHE A 436 -0.81 18.82 -5.71
CA PHE A 436 -0.04 19.88 -5.06
C PHE A 436 1.01 20.46 -6.02
N ILE A 437 1.75 19.57 -6.70
CA ILE A 437 2.74 19.96 -7.71
C ILE A 437 2.09 20.76 -8.84
N SER A 438 0.96 20.32 -9.36
CA SER A 438 0.24 21.02 -10.43
C SER A 438 -0.06 22.46 -10.04
N THR A 439 -0.53 22.69 -8.81
CA THR A 439 -0.84 24.05 -8.33
C THR A 439 0.42 24.93 -8.24
N VAL A 440 1.51 24.40 -7.69
CA VAL A 440 2.78 25.15 -7.59
C VAL A 440 3.32 25.45 -8.99
N VAL A 441 3.32 24.45 -9.86
CA VAL A 441 3.81 24.57 -11.24
C VAL A 441 2.97 25.54 -12.06
N ASP A 442 1.65 25.59 -11.88
CA ASP A 442 0.78 26.53 -12.56
C ASP A 442 1.15 27.98 -12.27
N VAL A 443 1.38 28.31 -10.99
CA VAL A 443 1.81 29.65 -10.57
C VAL A 443 3.17 29.98 -11.20
N VAL A 444 4.13 29.07 -11.11
CA VAL A 444 5.49 29.27 -11.68
C VAL A 444 5.43 29.43 -13.19
N THR A 445 4.64 28.59 -13.87
CA THR A 445 4.44 28.63 -15.32
C THR A 445 3.88 29.98 -15.78
N LEU A 446 2.88 30.50 -15.10
CA LEU A 446 2.28 31.78 -15.42
C LEU A 446 3.29 32.96 -15.26
N VAL A 447 4.04 32.94 -14.16
CA VAL A 447 5.08 33.95 -13.92
C VAL A 447 6.12 33.90 -15.03
N ILE A 448 6.64 32.71 -15.38
CA ILE A 448 7.59 32.53 -16.48
C ILE A 448 6.98 33.04 -17.80
N TYR A 449 5.75 32.64 -18.09
CA TYR A 449 5.03 32.99 -19.32
C TYR A 449 4.95 34.52 -19.52
N PHE A 450 4.49 35.20 -18.50
CA PHE A 450 4.35 36.65 -18.59
C PHE A 450 5.70 37.39 -18.62
N GLN A 451 6.71 36.89 -17.90
CA GLN A 451 8.06 37.49 -18.00
C GLN A 451 8.68 37.27 -19.39
N VAL A 452 8.55 36.10 -19.98
CA VAL A 452 9.02 35.84 -21.36
C VAL A 452 8.25 36.67 -22.37
N ALA A 453 6.93 36.78 -22.23
CA ALA A 453 6.09 37.62 -23.07
C ALA A 453 6.52 39.09 -22.97
N ARG A 454 6.76 39.60 -21.77
CA ARG A 454 7.20 40.98 -21.52
C ARG A 454 8.54 41.28 -22.18
N VAL A 455 9.48 40.34 -22.09
CA VAL A 455 10.83 40.53 -22.69
C VAL A 455 10.78 40.48 -24.23
N ILE A 456 10.04 39.54 -24.82
CA ILE A 456 10.02 39.29 -26.26
C ILE A 456 9.06 40.23 -27.01
N LEU A 457 7.90 40.53 -26.43
CA LEU A 457 6.88 41.39 -27.05
C LEU A 457 6.98 42.84 -26.64
N GLY A 458 7.79 43.19 -25.63
CA GLY A 458 7.96 44.55 -25.12
C GLY A 458 6.72 45.07 -24.36
N LEU A 459 5.97 44.19 -23.70
CA LEU A 459 4.72 44.50 -22.97
C LEU A 459 5.00 45.09 -21.59
#